data_842f6332ad3a9ae27c58d5aa972bf3a2
#
_entry.id   842f6332ad3a9ae27c58d5aa972bf3a2
#
_cell.length_a   1.000
_cell.length_b   1.000
_cell.length_c   1.000
_cell.angle_alpha   90.00
_cell.angle_beta   90.00
_cell.angle_gamma   90.00
#
_symmetry.space_group_name_H-M   'P 1'
#
loop_
_entity.id
_entity.type
_entity.pdbx_description
1 polymer ?
#
loop_
_entity_poly.entity_id
_entity_poly.type
_entity_poly.pdbx_seq_one_letter_code
_entity_poly.pdbx_strand_id
1 'polypeptide(L)'
;TPPLLFRNLHQEFSFSLDGAATKHDTLLPRFTDDIHNQSWVGERVFCNPPYSDIPSFLLKSSESDLAVFLIPYRPHTTYWLKRIFTNPLCHEIRILHRAVKYLPPAGHNGLAIRSPFSAAIVIFKSESRKHEITQMICCADTLLPLTIINRGGLRGRPTIYPPETLDSFIKLYMQGKSIKYIADALRMPLSTSYRIAQRLS
;
A
#
# COMPACT_ATOMS: atom_id res chain seq x y z
N THR A 1 -1.59 11.17 -1.83
CA THR A 1 -1.99 9.75 -1.60
C THR A 1 -3.48 9.68 -1.30
N PRO A 2 -4.25 8.68 -1.84
CA PRO A 2 -5.65 8.50 -1.48
C PRO A 2 -5.83 8.23 0.03
N PRO A 3 -6.73 8.95 0.71
CA PRO A 3 -6.89 8.82 2.16
C PRO A 3 -7.26 7.41 2.64
N LEU A 4 -8.14 6.72 1.91
CA LEU A 4 -8.56 5.35 2.26
C LEU A 4 -7.39 4.36 2.16
N LEU A 5 -6.58 4.45 1.09
CA LEU A 5 -5.39 3.61 0.91
C LEU A 5 -4.40 3.84 2.04
N PHE A 6 -4.10 5.11 2.35
CA PHE A 6 -3.19 5.45 3.44
C PHE A 6 -3.72 4.95 4.80
N ARG A 7 -5.00 5.19 5.11
CA ARG A 7 -5.60 4.74 6.37
C ARG A 7 -5.46 3.23 6.56
N ASN A 8 -5.76 2.43 5.54
CA ASN A 8 -5.61 0.98 5.60
C ASN A 8 -4.17 0.54 5.83
N LEU A 9 -3.21 1.19 5.17
CA LEU A 9 -1.79 0.94 5.40
C LEU A 9 -1.36 1.39 6.81
N HIS A 10 -1.84 2.54 7.27
CA HIS A 10 -1.51 3.04 8.60
C HIS A 10 -2.08 2.14 9.72
N GLN A 11 -3.29 1.61 9.55
CA GLN A 11 -3.86 0.62 10.47
C GLN A 11 -3.02 -0.67 10.55
N GLU A 12 -2.45 -1.09 9.41
CA GLU A 12 -1.62 -2.30 9.36
C GLU A 12 -0.21 -2.07 9.89
N PHE A 13 0.39 -0.93 9.55
CA PHE A 13 1.82 -0.69 9.76
C PHE A 13 2.15 0.35 10.83
N SER A 14 1.18 1.12 11.36
CA SER A 14 1.37 2.12 12.42
C SER A 14 2.53 3.08 12.14
N PHE A 15 2.46 3.82 11.04
CA PHE A 15 3.52 4.74 10.62
C PHE A 15 3.78 5.86 11.63
N SER A 16 5.05 6.22 11.80
CA SER A 16 5.51 7.33 12.65
C SER A 16 6.00 8.54 11.85
N LEU A 17 6.34 8.34 10.56
CA LEU A 17 6.91 9.38 9.70
C LEU A 17 6.33 9.28 8.28
N ASP A 18 5.91 10.42 7.69
CA ASP A 18 5.67 10.57 6.25
C ASP A 18 6.97 11.03 5.60
N GLY A 19 7.61 10.12 4.87
CA GLY A 19 8.97 10.27 4.38
C GLY A 19 9.12 11.09 3.09
N ALA A 20 8.02 11.59 2.52
CA ALA A 20 8.03 12.36 1.27
C ALA A 20 6.81 13.29 1.21
N ALA A 21 6.67 14.18 2.19
CA ALA A 21 5.53 15.09 2.29
C ALA A 21 5.95 16.48 2.77
N THR A 22 5.18 17.47 2.37
CA THR A 22 5.24 18.85 2.87
C THR A 22 4.13 19.07 3.90
N LYS A 23 4.15 20.21 4.61
CA LYS A 23 3.09 20.60 5.55
C LYS A 23 1.69 20.70 4.92
N HIS A 24 1.60 20.75 3.60
CA HIS A 24 0.34 20.92 2.87
C HIS A 24 -0.29 19.60 2.40
N ASP A 25 0.49 18.52 2.34
CA ASP A 25 0.04 17.24 1.78
C ASP A 25 0.39 16.03 2.64
N THR A 26 1.01 16.26 3.82
CA THR A 26 1.31 15.21 4.78
C THR A 26 0.05 14.53 5.32
N LEU A 27 0.16 13.25 5.58
CA LEU A 27 -0.88 12.41 6.19
C LEU A 27 -0.55 12.05 7.64
N LEU A 28 0.59 12.52 8.16
CA LEU A 28 1.07 12.28 9.53
C LEU A 28 1.53 13.58 10.19
N PRO A 29 1.49 13.68 11.52
CA PRO A 29 2.02 14.83 12.25
C PRO A 29 3.53 15.04 12.04
N ARG A 30 4.29 13.95 11.85
CA ARG A 30 5.72 14.00 11.53
C ARG A 30 5.92 13.68 10.05
N PHE A 31 6.61 14.57 9.35
CA PHE A 31 6.86 14.45 7.92
C PHE A 31 8.19 15.10 7.54
N THR A 32 8.66 14.79 6.33
CA THR A 32 9.82 15.44 5.73
C THR A 32 9.67 15.59 4.22
N ASP A 33 10.13 16.71 3.69
CA ASP A 33 10.36 16.98 2.28
C ASP A 33 11.86 16.93 1.93
N ASP A 34 12.72 16.79 2.94
CA ASP A 34 14.18 16.71 2.78
C ASP A 34 14.69 15.31 3.13
N ILE A 35 14.81 14.49 2.11
CA ILE A 35 15.31 13.11 2.24
C ILE A 35 16.77 13.06 2.72
N HIS A 36 17.59 14.08 2.44
CA HIS A 36 19.03 14.04 2.73
C HIS A 36 19.34 14.34 4.20
N ASN A 37 18.57 15.23 4.82
CA ASN A 37 18.83 15.69 6.19
C ASN A 37 17.95 14.99 7.23
N GLN A 38 16.86 14.34 6.85
CA GLN A 38 16.01 13.60 7.79
C GLN A 38 16.48 12.16 7.98
N SER A 39 16.83 11.81 9.23
CA SER A 39 17.08 10.40 9.60
C SER A 39 15.78 9.60 9.66
N TRP A 40 15.84 8.34 9.19
CA TRP A 40 14.75 7.37 9.31
C TRP A 40 15.02 6.28 10.37
N VAL A 41 16.08 6.43 11.14
CA VAL A 41 16.47 5.45 12.18
C VAL A 41 15.38 5.35 13.25
N GLY A 42 14.92 4.12 13.51
CA GLY A 42 13.86 3.84 14.48
C GLY A 42 12.44 4.22 14.02
N GLU A 43 12.29 4.67 12.77
CA GLU A 43 11.00 5.12 12.24
C GLU A 43 10.28 4.00 11.47
N ARG A 44 8.96 4.09 11.49
CA ARG A 44 8.05 3.33 10.63
C ARG A 44 7.51 4.27 9.56
N VAL A 45 8.13 4.23 8.39
CA VAL A 45 7.98 5.25 7.36
C VAL A 45 6.93 4.86 6.32
N PHE A 46 6.00 5.76 6.04
CA PHE A 46 5.24 5.77 4.80
C PHE A 46 5.92 6.71 3.81
N CYS A 47 6.06 6.30 2.56
CA CYS A 47 6.72 7.12 1.54
C CYS A 47 6.01 7.00 0.19
N ASN A 48 5.50 8.11 -0.33
CA ASN A 48 5.03 8.27 -1.71
C ASN A 48 5.93 9.28 -2.42
N PRO A 49 7.13 8.86 -2.85
CA PRO A 49 8.17 9.78 -3.32
C PRO A 49 7.82 10.42 -4.66
N PRO A 50 8.42 11.57 -5.01
CA PRO A 50 8.34 12.12 -6.35
C PRO A 50 8.89 11.11 -7.37
N TYR A 51 8.19 10.95 -8.50
CA TYR A 51 8.54 9.93 -9.51
C TYR A 51 9.89 10.17 -10.17
N SER A 52 10.41 11.40 -10.11
CA SER A 52 11.72 11.78 -10.63
C SER A 52 12.89 11.22 -9.80
N ASP A 53 12.67 10.90 -8.52
CA ASP A 53 13.76 10.54 -7.60
C ASP A 53 13.45 9.31 -6.71
N ILE A 54 12.62 8.40 -7.17
CA ILE A 54 12.32 7.15 -6.45
C ILE A 54 13.60 6.40 -6.00
N PRO A 55 14.69 6.29 -6.82
CA PRO A 55 15.88 5.54 -6.42
C PRO A 55 16.55 6.05 -5.15
N SER A 56 16.63 7.37 -4.93
CA SER A 56 17.24 7.98 -3.74
C SER A 56 16.42 7.67 -2.49
N PHE A 57 15.08 7.77 -2.60
CA PHE A 57 14.19 7.43 -1.50
C PHE A 57 14.24 5.93 -1.13
N LEU A 58 14.37 5.03 -2.11
CA LEU A 58 14.52 3.61 -1.84
C LEU A 58 15.81 3.26 -1.08
N LEU A 59 16.88 4.04 -1.22
CA LEU A 59 18.11 3.85 -0.44
C LEU A 59 17.88 4.06 1.05
N LYS A 60 17.03 5.01 1.43
CA LYS A 60 16.72 5.30 2.83
C LYS A 60 15.97 4.16 3.53
N SER A 61 15.39 3.22 2.80
CA SER A 61 14.69 2.08 3.41
C SER A 61 15.56 1.25 4.37
N SER A 62 16.88 1.26 4.17
CA SER A 62 17.82 0.53 5.03
C SER A 62 18.06 1.18 6.40
N GLU A 63 17.65 2.43 6.60
CA GLU A 63 17.79 3.15 7.86
C GLU A 63 16.60 2.94 8.80
N SER A 64 15.43 2.56 8.27
CA SER A 64 14.17 2.49 9.02
C SER A 64 13.89 1.12 9.62
N ASP A 65 13.08 1.07 10.67
CA ASP A 65 12.55 -0.18 11.20
C ASP A 65 11.58 -0.83 10.22
N LEU A 66 10.80 0.00 9.54
CA LEU A 66 9.89 -0.37 8.48
C LEU A 66 9.77 0.78 7.48
N ALA A 67 9.84 0.49 6.19
CA ALA A 67 9.48 1.45 5.15
C ALA A 67 8.47 0.86 4.18
N VAL A 68 7.38 1.59 3.94
CA VAL A 68 6.33 1.22 3.00
C VAL A 68 6.23 2.28 1.92
N PHE A 69 6.57 1.89 0.71
CA PHE A 69 6.57 2.77 -0.45
C PHE A 69 5.34 2.56 -1.32
N LEU A 70 4.71 3.65 -1.74
CA LEU A 70 3.71 3.66 -2.80
C LEU A 70 4.35 4.22 -4.07
N ILE A 71 4.69 3.36 -5.04
CA ILE A 71 5.44 3.72 -6.24
C ILE A 71 4.84 3.12 -7.51
N PRO A 72 5.13 3.65 -8.70
CA PRO A 72 4.75 3.03 -9.96
C PRO A 72 5.34 1.62 -10.10
N TYR A 73 4.51 0.65 -10.51
CA TYR A 73 4.96 -0.72 -10.78
C TYR A 73 5.67 -0.77 -12.15
N ARG A 74 7.00 -0.72 -12.12
CA ARG A 74 7.87 -0.71 -13.30
C ARG A 74 8.98 -1.77 -13.20
N PRO A 75 8.65 -3.07 -13.14
CA PRO A 75 9.60 -4.15 -12.84
C PRO A 75 10.73 -4.30 -13.88
N HIS A 76 10.57 -3.72 -15.07
CA HIS A 76 11.57 -3.72 -16.14
C HIS A 76 12.66 -2.66 -15.98
N THR A 77 12.57 -1.79 -14.95
CA THR A 77 13.56 -0.72 -14.76
C THR A 77 14.72 -1.17 -13.86
N THR A 78 15.88 -0.55 -14.06
CA THR A 78 17.10 -0.86 -13.31
C THR A 78 16.94 -0.66 -11.81
N TYR A 79 16.18 0.38 -11.36
CA TYR A 79 16.00 0.61 -9.94
C TYR A 79 15.09 -0.44 -9.29
N TRP A 80 14.07 -0.98 -9.99
CA TRP A 80 13.29 -2.11 -9.51
C TRP A 80 14.18 -3.33 -9.28
N LEU A 81 15.05 -3.66 -10.24
CA LEU A 81 15.97 -4.78 -10.09
C LEU A 81 16.92 -4.56 -8.91
N LYS A 82 17.66 -3.43 -8.91
CA LYS A 82 18.76 -3.21 -7.96
C LYS A 82 18.32 -2.79 -6.56
N ARG A 83 17.15 -2.14 -6.39
CA ARG A 83 16.72 -1.57 -5.11
C ARG A 83 15.55 -2.30 -4.45
N ILE A 84 14.84 -3.15 -5.23
CA ILE A 84 13.67 -3.86 -4.74
C ILE A 84 13.90 -5.37 -4.83
N PHE A 85 14.01 -5.95 -6.03
CA PHE A 85 14.08 -7.40 -6.18
C PHE A 85 15.33 -8.03 -5.56
N THR A 86 16.50 -7.41 -5.71
CA THR A 86 17.76 -7.93 -5.13
C THR A 86 18.03 -7.42 -3.72
N ASN A 87 17.21 -6.49 -3.20
CA ASN A 87 17.40 -5.97 -1.84
C ASN A 87 16.92 -7.00 -0.80
N PRO A 88 17.78 -7.47 0.12
CA PRO A 88 17.40 -8.45 1.14
C PRO A 88 16.38 -7.91 2.15
N LEU A 89 16.23 -6.59 2.29
CA LEU A 89 15.28 -5.95 3.18
C LEU A 89 13.87 -5.82 2.58
N CYS A 90 13.69 -6.05 1.27
CA CYS A 90 12.38 -6.05 0.63
C CYS A 90 11.65 -7.36 0.93
N HIS A 91 10.56 -7.32 1.70
CA HIS A 91 9.81 -8.51 2.12
C HIS A 91 8.56 -8.76 1.28
N GLU A 92 7.90 -7.70 0.81
CA GLU A 92 6.60 -7.85 0.17
C GLU A 92 6.36 -6.80 -0.92
N ILE A 93 5.68 -7.21 -1.99
CA ILE A 93 5.22 -6.35 -3.08
C ILE A 93 3.73 -6.61 -3.31
N ARG A 94 2.91 -5.58 -3.11
CA ARG A 94 1.47 -5.60 -3.39
C ARG A 94 1.19 -4.76 -4.63
N ILE A 95 0.86 -5.40 -5.73
CA ILE A 95 0.50 -4.74 -6.98
C ILE A 95 -0.98 -4.35 -6.89
N LEU A 96 -1.30 -3.07 -7.03
CA LEU A 96 -2.68 -2.63 -6.97
C LEU A 96 -3.39 -2.92 -8.30
N HIS A 97 -4.54 -3.61 -8.24
CA HIS A 97 -5.28 -4.06 -9.43
C HIS A 97 -5.87 -2.92 -10.27
N ARG A 98 -5.95 -1.72 -9.71
CA ARG A 98 -6.44 -0.49 -10.37
C ARG A 98 -5.44 0.65 -10.20
N ALA A 99 -5.42 1.55 -11.17
CA ALA A 99 -4.65 2.79 -11.08
C ALA A 99 -5.13 3.64 -9.90
N VAL A 100 -4.18 4.14 -9.13
CA VAL A 100 -4.43 5.02 -7.99
C VAL A 100 -4.96 6.38 -8.49
N LYS A 101 -5.99 6.90 -7.83
CA LYS A 101 -6.49 8.25 -8.06
C LYS A 101 -5.90 9.18 -7.03
N TYR A 102 -5.07 10.11 -7.46
CA TYR A 102 -4.49 11.13 -6.59
C TYR A 102 -5.41 12.34 -6.51
N LEU A 103 -5.60 12.87 -5.31
CA LEU A 103 -6.27 14.15 -5.13
C LEU A 103 -5.36 15.26 -5.68
N PRO A 104 -5.93 16.29 -6.33
CA PRO A 104 -5.16 17.45 -6.73
C PRO A 104 -4.59 18.16 -5.50
N PRO A 105 -3.48 18.90 -5.61
CA PRO A 105 -2.98 19.73 -4.54
C PRO A 105 -4.06 20.69 -4.01
N ALA A 106 -3.99 21.03 -2.73
CA ALA A 106 -4.91 21.98 -2.11
C ALA A 106 -4.91 23.30 -2.89
N GLY A 107 -6.10 23.78 -3.25
CA GLY A 107 -6.29 25.01 -4.05
C GLY A 107 -6.45 24.79 -5.55
N HIS A 108 -6.32 23.58 -6.06
CA HIS A 108 -6.68 23.25 -7.43
C HIS A 108 -8.11 22.70 -7.50
N ASN A 109 -8.98 23.36 -8.24
CA ASN A 109 -10.36 22.90 -8.53
C ASN A 109 -10.40 21.72 -9.53
N GLY A 110 -9.34 20.91 -9.55
CA GLY A 110 -9.19 19.81 -10.49
C GLY A 110 -9.87 18.52 -10.02
N LEU A 111 -10.32 17.72 -10.99
CA LEU A 111 -10.76 16.35 -10.74
C LEU A 111 -9.55 15.49 -10.29
N ALA A 112 -9.81 14.49 -9.46
CA ALA A 112 -8.78 13.52 -9.07
C ALA A 112 -8.08 12.93 -10.30
N ILE A 113 -6.75 13.03 -10.33
CA ILE A 113 -5.94 12.57 -11.45
C ILE A 113 -5.66 11.08 -11.24
N ARG A 114 -6.04 10.26 -12.23
CA ARG A 114 -5.68 8.85 -12.23
C ARG A 114 -4.22 8.71 -12.67
N SER A 115 -3.44 7.95 -11.89
CA SER A 115 -2.08 7.58 -12.31
C SER A 115 -2.11 6.91 -13.69
N PRO A 116 -1.22 7.28 -14.62
CA PRO A 116 -1.10 6.57 -15.89
C PRO A 116 -0.48 5.18 -15.74
N PHE A 117 0.03 4.85 -14.56
CA PHE A 117 0.71 3.59 -14.26
C PHE A 117 -0.01 2.83 -13.16
N SER A 118 0.07 1.49 -13.22
CA SER A 118 -0.23 0.65 -12.06
C SER A 118 0.72 1.01 -10.93
N ALA A 119 0.20 1.05 -9.72
CA ALA A 119 1.01 1.30 -8.53
C ALA A 119 1.30 0.00 -7.78
N ALA A 120 2.40 -0.02 -7.06
CA ALA A 120 2.73 -1.07 -6.12
C ALA A 120 3.05 -0.49 -4.75
N ILE A 121 2.71 -1.25 -3.72
CA ILE A 121 3.14 -1.04 -2.35
C ILE A 121 4.32 -1.97 -2.13
N VAL A 122 5.49 -1.41 -1.79
CA VAL A 122 6.73 -2.15 -1.54
C VAL A 122 7.09 -2.01 -0.08
N ILE A 123 7.26 -3.13 0.61
CA ILE A 123 7.44 -3.18 2.06
C ILE A 123 8.84 -3.67 2.37
N PHE A 124 9.62 -2.82 3.06
CA PHE A 124 10.94 -3.10 3.58
C PHE A 124 10.89 -3.20 5.11
N LYS A 125 11.73 -4.07 5.67
CA LYS A 125 11.94 -4.21 7.12
C LYS A 125 13.43 -4.13 7.44
N SER A 126 13.77 -3.77 8.67
CA SER A 126 15.15 -3.66 9.14
C SER A 126 15.92 -4.99 9.10
N GLU A 127 15.23 -6.11 9.19
CA GLU A 127 15.84 -7.44 9.10
C GLU A 127 15.84 -7.99 7.66
N SER A 128 16.87 -8.73 7.29
CA SER A 128 16.91 -9.43 6.01
C SER A 128 15.86 -10.53 5.95
N ARG A 129 15.17 -10.66 4.80
CA ARG A 129 14.21 -11.74 4.59
C ARG A 129 14.90 -13.11 4.61
N LYS A 130 14.18 -14.09 5.15
CA LYS A 130 14.60 -15.52 5.17
C LYS A 130 14.06 -16.32 3.98
N HIS A 131 13.11 -15.74 3.25
CA HIS A 131 12.41 -16.37 2.14
C HIS A 131 12.41 -15.43 0.93
N GLU A 132 11.88 -15.89 -0.19
CA GLU A 132 11.66 -15.04 -1.36
C GLU A 132 10.66 -13.91 -1.04
N ILE A 133 10.67 -12.86 -1.88
CA ILE A 133 9.71 -11.75 -1.75
C ILE A 133 8.29 -12.28 -1.95
N THR A 134 7.41 -11.99 -1.01
CA THR A 134 5.98 -12.23 -1.19
C THR A 134 5.44 -11.26 -2.23
N GLN A 135 4.80 -11.78 -3.29
CA GLN A 135 4.24 -10.94 -4.34
C GLN A 135 2.77 -11.28 -4.54
N MET A 136 1.91 -10.27 -4.58
CA MET A 136 0.48 -10.44 -4.77
C MET A 136 -0.15 -9.27 -5.51
N ILE A 137 -1.29 -9.51 -6.15
CA ILE A 137 -2.18 -8.47 -6.64
C ILE A 137 -3.23 -8.22 -5.57
N CYS A 138 -3.40 -6.96 -5.18
CA CYS A 138 -4.33 -6.55 -4.13
C CYS A 138 -5.44 -5.65 -4.67
N CYS A 139 -6.59 -5.70 -4.02
CA CYS A 139 -7.64 -4.71 -4.19
C CYS A 139 -7.12 -3.33 -3.76
N ALA A 140 -7.28 -2.32 -4.60
CA ALA A 140 -6.76 -0.99 -4.33
C ALA A 140 -7.47 -0.28 -3.15
N ASP A 141 -8.70 -0.68 -2.83
CA ASP A 141 -9.49 -0.07 -1.76
C ASP A 141 -9.32 -0.80 -0.41
N THR A 142 -9.31 -2.14 -0.42
CA THR A 142 -9.28 -2.95 0.81
C THR A 142 -7.91 -3.54 1.14
N LEU A 143 -6.96 -3.48 0.21
CA LEU A 143 -5.64 -4.13 0.28
C LEU A 143 -5.69 -5.66 0.46
N LEU A 144 -6.86 -6.27 0.29
CA LEU A 144 -6.97 -7.72 0.34
C LEU A 144 -6.38 -8.35 -0.92
N PRO A 145 -5.72 -9.51 -0.81
CA PRO A 145 -5.16 -10.19 -1.96
C PRO A 145 -6.25 -10.71 -2.89
N LEU A 146 -6.13 -10.39 -4.17
CA LEU A 146 -6.95 -10.92 -5.26
C LEU A 146 -6.29 -12.17 -5.87
N THR A 147 -4.96 -12.17 -5.93
CA THR A 147 -4.17 -13.33 -6.31
C THR A 147 -2.76 -13.24 -5.74
N ILE A 148 -2.10 -14.38 -5.58
CA ILE A 148 -0.73 -14.47 -5.10
C ILE A 148 0.15 -14.96 -6.24
N ILE A 149 1.17 -14.16 -6.56
CA ILE A 149 2.16 -14.48 -7.60
C ILE A 149 3.26 -15.34 -6.99
N ASN A 150 3.80 -14.88 -5.83
CA ASN A 150 4.78 -15.62 -5.06
C ASN A 150 4.46 -15.49 -3.56
N ARG A 151 4.43 -16.61 -2.86
CA ARG A 151 4.08 -16.64 -1.42
C ARG A 151 5.16 -16.14 -0.50
N GLY A 152 6.42 -16.17 -0.93
CA GLY A 152 7.54 -15.85 -0.04
C GLY A 152 7.46 -16.65 1.27
N GLY A 153 7.45 -15.94 2.38
CA GLY A 153 7.34 -16.52 3.73
C GLY A 153 5.93 -16.68 4.29
N LEU A 154 4.88 -16.48 3.49
CA LEU A 154 3.50 -16.60 3.98
C LEU A 154 3.19 -18.03 4.45
N ARG A 155 2.70 -18.17 5.68
CA ARG A 155 2.20 -19.43 6.24
C ARG A 155 0.72 -19.62 5.92
N GLY A 156 0.33 -20.86 5.62
CA GLY A 156 -1.04 -21.24 5.31
C GLY A 156 -1.49 -20.84 3.89
N ARG A 157 -2.77 -21.05 3.60
CA ARG A 157 -3.42 -20.67 2.35
C ARG A 157 -4.17 -19.33 2.55
N PRO A 158 -3.71 -18.20 2.02
CA PRO A 158 -4.44 -16.96 2.11
C PRO A 158 -5.81 -17.10 1.44
N THR A 159 -6.82 -16.50 2.01
CA THR A 159 -8.12 -16.41 1.36
C THR A 159 -8.03 -15.35 0.26
N ILE A 160 -8.26 -15.77 -0.98
CA ILE A 160 -8.28 -14.93 -2.17
C ILE A 160 -9.74 -14.72 -2.56
N TYR A 161 -10.12 -13.48 -2.82
CA TYR A 161 -11.46 -13.14 -3.29
C TYR A 161 -11.38 -12.59 -4.71
N PRO A 162 -12.26 -13.04 -5.63
CA PRO A 162 -12.36 -12.44 -6.95
C PRO A 162 -12.65 -10.93 -6.86
N PRO A 163 -12.12 -10.12 -7.79
CA PRO A 163 -12.36 -8.67 -7.81
C PRO A 163 -13.85 -8.34 -7.76
N GLU A 164 -14.68 -9.08 -8.50
CA GLU A 164 -16.12 -8.89 -8.59
C GLU A 164 -16.82 -9.08 -7.23
N THR A 165 -16.32 -10.02 -6.41
CA THR A 165 -16.82 -10.26 -5.05
C THR A 165 -16.53 -9.08 -4.14
N LEU A 166 -15.30 -8.55 -4.21
CA LEU A 166 -14.92 -7.37 -3.40
C LEU A 166 -15.62 -6.10 -3.88
N ASP A 167 -15.76 -5.90 -5.19
CA ASP A 167 -16.51 -4.77 -5.75
C ASP A 167 -18.00 -4.84 -5.35
N SER A 168 -18.58 -6.04 -5.36
CA SER A 168 -19.97 -6.27 -4.88
C SER A 168 -20.09 -5.98 -3.39
N PHE A 169 -19.09 -6.38 -2.58
CA PHE A 169 -19.06 -6.08 -1.15
C PHE A 169 -19.07 -4.56 -0.92
N ILE A 170 -18.15 -3.85 -1.57
CA ILE A 170 -18.01 -2.39 -1.45
C ILE A 170 -19.32 -1.71 -1.85
N LYS A 171 -19.94 -2.11 -2.97
CA LYS A 171 -21.20 -1.57 -3.44
C LYS A 171 -22.32 -1.74 -2.42
N LEU A 172 -22.51 -2.94 -1.88
CA LEU A 172 -23.53 -3.23 -0.89
C LEU A 172 -23.29 -2.50 0.43
N TYR A 173 -22.03 -2.39 0.84
CA TYR A 173 -21.64 -1.65 2.04
C TYR A 173 -21.93 -0.15 1.90
N MET A 174 -21.60 0.47 0.77
CA MET A 174 -21.90 1.87 0.46
C MET A 174 -23.40 2.15 0.34
N GLN A 175 -24.21 1.13 0.05
CA GLN A 175 -25.67 1.19 0.08
C GLN A 175 -26.26 1.06 1.50
N GLY A 176 -25.43 0.97 2.54
CA GLY A 176 -25.86 0.86 3.93
C GLY A 176 -26.38 -0.54 4.32
N LYS A 177 -26.11 -1.59 3.54
CA LYS A 177 -26.50 -2.95 3.90
C LYS A 177 -25.71 -3.44 5.11
N SER A 178 -26.34 -4.21 6.00
CA SER A 178 -25.65 -4.76 7.16
C SER A 178 -24.55 -5.74 6.74
N ILE A 179 -23.46 -5.80 7.53
CA ILE A 179 -22.33 -6.70 7.26
C ILE A 179 -22.77 -8.16 7.21
N LYS A 180 -23.74 -8.55 8.06
CA LYS A 180 -24.31 -9.90 8.06
C LYS A 180 -25.03 -10.20 6.75
N TYR A 181 -25.87 -9.27 6.27
CA TYR A 181 -26.53 -9.40 4.96
C TYR A 181 -25.52 -9.57 3.82
N ILE A 182 -24.46 -8.75 3.81
CA ILE A 182 -23.42 -8.79 2.77
C ILE A 182 -22.67 -10.13 2.82
N ALA A 183 -22.31 -10.60 4.01
CA ALA A 183 -21.63 -11.87 4.22
C ALA A 183 -22.45 -13.04 3.64
N ASP A 184 -23.75 -13.09 3.96
CA ASP A 184 -24.66 -14.13 3.49
C ASP A 184 -24.86 -14.05 1.96
N ALA A 185 -25.11 -12.85 1.43
CA ALA A 185 -25.32 -12.62 -0.01
C ALA A 185 -24.11 -13.00 -0.87
N LEU A 186 -22.90 -12.76 -0.37
CA LEU A 186 -21.65 -13.05 -1.09
C LEU A 186 -20.99 -14.37 -0.66
N ARG A 187 -21.63 -15.14 0.22
CA ARG A 187 -21.12 -16.40 0.78
C ARG A 187 -19.72 -16.25 1.38
N MET A 188 -19.52 -15.16 2.11
CA MET A 188 -18.24 -14.84 2.76
C MET A 188 -18.32 -15.13 4.26
N PRO A 189 -17.20 -15.56 4.89
CA PRO A 189 -17.13 -15.66 6.34
C PRO A 189 -17.44 -14.32 7.00
N LEU A 190 -18.26 -14.32 8.03
CA LEU A 190 -18.69 -13.09 8.73
C LEU A 190 -17.49 -12.32 9.30
N SER A 191 -16.49 -13.03 9.86
CA SER A 191 -15.24 -12.45 10.37
C SER A 191 -14.44 -11.71 9.29
N THR A 192 -14.41 -12.25 8.07
CA THR A 192 -13.78 -11.59 6.94
C THR A 192 -14.58 -10.36 6.51
N SER A 193 -15.89 -10.46 6.49
CA SER A 193 -16.78 -9.35 6.11
C SER A 193 -16.65 -8.17 7.08
N TYR A 194 -16.53 -8.42 8.38
CA TYR A 194 -16.21 -7.37 9.36
C TYR A 194 -14.84 -6.74 9.12
N ARG A 195 -13.80 -7.53 8.83
CA ARG A 195 -12.47 -7.02 8.53
C ARG A 195 -12.45 -6.15 7.26
N ILE A 196 -13.21 -6.50 6.24
CA ILE A 196 -13.35 -5.68 5.02
C ILE A 196 -14.08 -4.38 5.35
N ALA A 197 -15.20 -4.44 6.05
CA ALA A 197 -15.97 -3.27 6.44
C ALA A 197 -15.13 -2.28 7.27
N GLN A 198 -14.35 -2.77 8.23
CA GLN A 198 -13.44 -1.95 9.03
C GLN A 198 -12.40 -1.20 8.18
N ARG A 199 -11.99 -1.76 7.03
CA ARG A 199 -11.07 -1.10 6.08
C ARG A 199 -11.76 -0.08 5.17
N LEU A 200 -13.08 -0.06 5.13
CA LEU A 200 -13.89 0.86 4.34
C LEU A 200 -14.48 2.01 5.18
N SER A 201 -14.59 1.83 6.50
CA SER A 201 -15.03 2.86 7.45
C SER A 201 -13.90 3.82 7.82
#